data_470d693f3f6ad7b82d25ab0ee9432987
#
_entry.id   470d693f3f6ad7b82d25ab0ee9432987
#
_cell.length_a   1.000
_cell.length_b   1.000
_cell.length_c   1.000
_cell.angle_alpha   90.00
_cell.angle_beta   90.00
_cell.angle_gamma   90.00
#
_symmetry.space_group_name_H-M   'P 1'
#
loop_
_entity.id
_entity.type
_entity.pdbx_description
1 polymer ?
#
loop_
_entity_poly.entity_id
_entity_poly.type
_entity_poly.pdbx_seq_one_letter_code
_entity_poly.pdbx_strand_id
1 'polypeptide(L)'
;MTGVQTCALPILAIINPISGTKDKEEIPALIREVIDPSKYRVECVFTQYAGHGAELTRRAVDESVDIVLSVGGDGTCNEIARELIDTSTALAIVPVGSGNGLARHLGISMDVRKALEIINDGQIVDLDYCTANDRPFFCTCGDRKSVV
;
A
#
# COMPACT_ATOMS: atom_id res chain seq x y z
N MET A 1 -18.87 5.11 -29.48
CA MET A 1 -18.23 5.13 -29.04
C MET A 1 -17.62 4.95 -28.56
N THR A 2 -17.37 4.77 -28.55
CA THR A 2 -16.85 4.60 -28.06
C THR A 2 -16.13 4.75 -27.39
N GLY A 3 -16.40 4.68 -27.65
CA GLY A 3 -15.99 4.80 -26.47
C GLY A 3 -14.62 4.91 -26.10
N VAL A 4 -14.30 5.95 -25.85
CA VAL A 4 -13.05 6.10 -25.20
C VAL A 4 -13.15 5.42 -23.86
N GLN A 5 -12.48 4.34 -23.78
CA GLN A 5 -12.29 3.71 -22.53
C GLN A 5 -11.29 4.52 -21.76
N THR A 6 -11.77 5.34 -20.89
CA THR A 6 -10.91 5.74 -19.83
C THR A 6 -10.58 4.52 -19.04
N CYS A 7 -9.42 4.01 -19.26
CA CYS A 7 -8.95 2.91 -18.47
C CYS A 7 -8.52 3.43 -17.12
N ALA A 8 -9.46 3.52 -16.21
CA ALA A 8 -9.11 3.75 -14.82
C ALA A 8 -8.27 2.56 -14.34
N LEU A 9 -7.10 2.85 -13.81
CA LEU A 9 -6.17 1.80 -13.36
C LEU A 9 -6.71 1.12 -12.09
N PRO A 10 -6.74 -0.20 -12.05
CA PRO A 10 -7.24 -0.88 -10.87
C PRO A 10 -6.28 -0.77 -9.69
N ILE A 11 -6.83 -0.47 -8.54
CA ILE A 11 -6.13 -0.45 -7.26
C ILE A 11 -6.84 -1.42 -6.32
N LEU A 12 -6.08 -2.31 -5.68
CA LEU A 12 -6.58 -3.09 -4.57
C LEU A 12 -6.08 -2.47 -3.26
N ALA A 13 -6.98 -1.93 -2.46
CA ALA A 13 -6.66 -1.41 -1.14
C ALA A 13 -6.81 -2.52 -0.11
N ILE A 14 -5.72 -2.92 0.51
CA ILE A 14 -5.69 -3.94 1.55
C ILE A 14 -5.58 -3.24 2.89
N ILE A 15 -6.62 -3.35 3.69
CA ILE A 15 -6.76 -2.62 4.94
C ILE A 15 -6.63 -3.57 6.12
N ASN A 16 -5.68 -3.32 7.00
CA ASN A 16 -5.55 -4.08 8.23
C ASN A 16 -6.39 -3.40 9.33
N PRO A 17 -7.49 -4.01 9.77
CA PRO A 17 -8.40 -3.34 10.70
C PRO A 17 -7.82 -3.16 12.10
N ILE A 18 -6.80 -3.91 12.46
CA ILE A 18 -6.21 -3.86 13.81
C ILE A 18 -4.92 -3.06 13.91
N SER A 19 -4.49 -2.42 12.81
CA SER A 19 -3.28 -1.59 12.82
C SER A 19 -3.53 -0.28 13.56
N GLY A 20 -2.63 0.06 14.47
CA GLY A 20 -2.72 1.34 15.19
C GLY A 20 -3.98 1.45 16.05
N THR A 21 -4.34 2.68 16.39
CA THR A 21 -5.44 2.96 17.32
C THR A 21 -6.68 3.54 16.64
N LYS A 22 -6.59 3.91 15.38
CA LYS A 22 -7.69 4.56 14.66
C LYS A 22 -8.66 3.52 14.11
N ASP A 23 -9.92 3.90 14.13
CA ASP A 23 -10.95 3.14 13.45
C ASP A 23 -10.71 3.17 11.93
N LYS A 24 -10.74 2.02 11.30
CA LYS A 24 -10.49 1.88 9.87
C LYS A 24 -11.78 1.77 9.05
N GLU A 25 -12.93 1.73 9.71
CA GLU A 25 -14.19 1.54 8.99
C GLU A 25 -14.51 2.69 8.05
N GLU A 26 -14.00 3.88 8.36
CA GLU A 26 -14.20 5.07 7.54
C GLU A 26 -13.24 5.17 6.35
N ILE A 27 -12.18 4.36 6.33
CA ILE A 27 -11.15 4.47 5.30
C ILE A 27 -11.68 4.18 3.89
N PRO A 28 -12.52 3.17 3.65
CA PRO A 28 -13.08 2.98 2.31
C PRO A 28 -13.86 4.19 1.78
N ALA A 29 -14.62 4.86 2.65
CA ALA A 29 -15.34 6.07 2.26
C ALA A 29 -14.38 7.21 1.92
N LEU A 30 -13.32 7.37 2.71
CA LEU A 30 -12.30 8.39 2.47
C LEU A 30 -11.53 8.13 1.17
N ILE A 31 -11.22 6.87 0.88
CA ILE A 31 -10.59 6.49 -0.38
C ILE A 31 -11.46 6.91 -1.55
N ARG A 32 -12.77 6.62 -1.50
CA ARG A 32 -13.69 7.00 -2.58
C ARG A 32 -13.82 8.51 -2.73
N GLU A 33 -13.69 9.24 -1.63
CA GLU A 33 -13.76 10.70 -1.65
C GLU A 33 -12.51 11.33 -2.27
N VAL A 34 -11.32 10.81 -1.92
CA VAL A 34 -10.04 11.45 -2.25
C VAL A 34 -9.46 10.96 -3.58
N ILE A 35 -9.54 9.66 -3.86
CA ILE A 35 -8.96 9.09 -5.07
C ILE A 35 -9.79 9.48 -6.28
N ASP A 36 -9.11 10.00 -7.30
CA ASP A 36 -9.75 10.46 -8.53
C ASP A 36 -10.32 9.27 -9.32
N PRO A 37 -11.65 9.15 -9.44
CA PRO A 37 -12.27 8.01 -10.12
C PRO A 37 -12.04 8.00 -11.63
N SER A 38 -11.61 9.11 -12.21
CA SER A 38 -11.26 9.16 -13.63
C SER A 38 -9.91 8.49 -13.91
N LYS A 39 -9.06 8.40 -12.89
CA LYS A 39 -7.72 7.81 -12.99
C LYS A 39 -7.65 6.41 -12.44
N TYR A 40 -8.39 6.12 -11.37
CA TYR A 40 -8.26 4.88 -10.62
C TYR A 40 -9.60 4.29 -10.25
N ARG A 41 -9.64 2.96 -10.27
CA ARG A 41 -10.79 2.18 -9.77
C ARG A 41 -10.31 1.39 -8.56
N VAL A 42 -10.83 1.69 -7.38
CA VAL A 42 -10.37 1.12 -6.13
C VAL A 42 -11.34 0.09 -5.58
N GLU A 43 -10.81 -1.08 -5.26
CA GLU A 43 -11.50 -2.10 -4.47
C GLU A 43 -10.86 -2.15 -3.09
N CYS A 44 -11.66 -2.16 -2.02
CA CYS A 44 -11.19 -2.22 -0.66
C CYS A 44 -11.48 -3.59 -0.04
N VAL A 45 -10.48 -4.18 0.60
CA VAL A 45 -10.61 -5.46 1.29
C VAL A 45 -9.93 -5.36 2.65
N PHE A 46 -10.63 -5.79 3.70
CA PHE A 46 -10.07 -5.88 5.04
C PHE A 46 -9.39 -7.22 5.23
N THR A 47 -8.21 -7.22 5.83
CA THR A 47 -7.56 -8.48 6.19
C THR A 47 -8.27 -9.11 7.39
N GLN A 48 -8.28 -10.44 7.43
CA GLN A 48 -9.01 -11.21 8.44
C GLN A 48 -8.08 -12.03 9.34
N TYR A 49 -6.85 -12.24 8.92
CA TYR A 49 -5.87 -13.05 9.65
C TYR A 49 -4.46 -12.69 9.20
N ALA A 50 -3.47 -13.12 9.97
CA ALA A 50 -2.07 -12.93 9.62
C ALA A 50 -1.75 -13.68 8.32
N GLY A 51 -1.09 -13.01 7.38
CA GLY A 51 -0.80 -13.57 6.06
C GLY A 51 -1.86 -13.30 5.00
N HIS A 52 -3.04 -12.83 5.38
CA HIS A 52 -4.11 -12.55 4.41
C HIS A 52 -3.71 -11.45 3.43
N GLY A 53 -2.95 -10.45 3.89
CA GLY A 53 -2.45 -9.40 3.01
C GLY A 53 -1.55 -9.94 1.91
N ALA A 54 -0.69 -10.91 2.22
CA ALA A 54 0.15 -11.57 1.24
C ALA A 54 -0.68 -12.35 0.22
N GLU A 55 -1.69 -13.08 0.67
CA GLU A 55 -2.57 -13.84 -0.24
C GLU A 55 -3.33 -12.91 -1.20
N LEU A 56 -3.89 -11.83 -0.67
CA LEU A 56 -4.60 -10.83 -1.46
C LEU A 56 -3.67 -10.18 -2.49
N THR A 57 -2.43 -9.91 -2.09
CA THR A 57 -1.44 -9.31 -2.98
C THR A 57 -1.05 -10.25 -4.11
N ARG A 58 -0.81 -11.53 -3.82
CA ARG A 58 -0.51 -12.51 -4.86
C ARG A 58 -1.65 -12.60 -5.87
N ARG A 59 -2.89 -12.61 -5.39
CA ARG A 59 -4.06 -12.63 -6.27
C ARG A 59 -4.12 -11.36 -7.11
N ALA A 60 -3.85 -10.20 -6.52
CA ALA A 60 -3.84 -8.94 -7.26
C ALA A 60 -2.80 -8.95 -8.39
N VAL A 61 -1.61 -9.49 -8.12
CA VAL A 61 -0.56 -9.63 -9.14
C VAL A 61 -1.02 -10.55 -10.27
N ASP A 62 -1.62 -11.70 -9.93
CA ASP A 62 -2.12 -12.65 -10.93
C ASP A 62 -3.24 -12.04 -11.77
N GLU A 63 -4.05 -11.17 -11.21
CA GLU A 63 -5.13 -10.46 -11.90
C GLU A 63 -4.68 -9.18 -12.60
N SER A 64 -3.38 -8.90 -12.61
CA SER A 64 -2.78 -7.72 -13.24
C SER A 64 -3.31 -6.39 -12.72
N VAL A 65 -3.54 -6.33 -11.41
CA VAL A 65 -3.87 -5.07 -10.73
C VAL A 65 -2.65 -4.15 -10.80
N ASP A 66 -2.86 -2.88 -11.11
CA ASP A 66 -1.75 -1.93 -11.30
C ASP A 66 -1.11 -1.47 -10.00
N ILE A 67 -1.91 -1.31 -8.96
CA ILE A 67 -1.44 -0.79 -7.67
C ILE A 67 -2.07 -1.58 -6.54
N VAL A 68 -1.25 -2.01 -5.58
CA VAL A 68 -1.74 -2.50 -4.28
C VAL A 68 -1.50 -1.41 -3.25
N LEU A 69 -2.56 -0.94 -2.62
CA LEU A 69 -2.52 0.07 -1.57
C LEU A 69 -2.49 -0.60 -0.21
N SER A 70 -1.40 -0.44 0.51
CA SER A 70 -1.24 -0.95 1.86
C SER A 70 -1.78 0.07 2.86
N VAL A 71 -2.84 -0.28 3.56
CA VAL A 71 -3.40 0.53 4.63
C VAL A 71 -3.16 -0.18 5.96
N GLY A 72 -2.08 0.18 6.62
CA GLY A 72 -1.64 -0.50 7.82
C GLY A 72 -0.35 0.06 8.38
N GLY A 73 0.28 -0.70 9.25
CA GLY A 73 1.58 -0.37 9.81
C GLY A 73 2.72 -1.08 9.06
N ASP A 74 3.88 -1.14 9.70
CA ASP A 74 5.08 -1.73 9.13
C ASP A 74 4.90 -3.21 8.76
N GLY A 75 4.23 -3.96 9.60
CA GLY A 75 3.98 -5.38 9.34
C GLY A 75 3.16 -5.61 8.10
N THR A 76 2.06 -4.89 7.96
CA THR A 76 1.19 -4.99 6.78
C THR A 76 1.93 -4.56 5.52
N CYS A 77 2.63 -3.45 5.61
CA CYS A 77 3.40 -2.92 4.49
C CYS A 77 4.45 -3.92 4.02
N ASN A 78 5.20 -4.49 4.95
CA ASN A 78 6.25 -5.45 4.64
C ASN A 78 5.70 -6.75 4.07
N GLU A 79 4.58 -7.23 4.60
CA GLU A 79 3.88 -8.42 4.11
C GLU A 79 3.46 -8.26 2.65
N ILE A 80 2.87 -7.12 2.32
CA ILE A 80 2.43 -6.80 0.96
C ILE A 80 3.62 -6.59 0.03
N ALA A 81 4.60 -5.79 0.46
CA ALA A 81 5.74 -5.43 -0.37
C ALA A 81 6.55 -6.65 -0.82
N ARG A 82 6.68 -7.66 0.04
CA ARG A 82 7.39 -8.90 -0.32
C ARG A 82 6.80 -9.59 -1.53
N GLU A 83 5.48 -9.57 -1.65
CA GLU A 83 4.79 -10.24 -2.75
C GLU A 83 4.85 -9.45 -4.05
N LEU A 84 5.27 -8.19 -3.98
CA LEU A 84 5.37 -7.32 -5.16
C LEU A 84 6.75 -7.30 -5.80
N ILE A 85 7.74 -7.94 -5.18
CA ILE A 85 9.10 -8.01 -5.72
C ILE A 85 9.08 -8.63 -7.12
N ASP A 86 9.78 -8.01 -8.06
CA ASP A 86 9.88 -8.47 -9.45
C ASP A 86 8.53 -8.57 -10.16
N THR A 87 7.55 -7.83 -9.72
CA THR A 87 6.25 -7.72 -10.40
C THR A 87 6.09 -6.33 -11.00
N SER A 88 5.15 -6.18 -11.91
CA SER A 88 4.80 -4.88 -12.49
C SER A 88 3.78 -4.10 -11.65
N THR A 89 3.29 -4.68 -10.57
CA THR A 89 2.33 -4.03 -9.67
C THR A 89 3.05 -3.11 -8.71
N ALA A 90 2.60 -1.87 -8.62
CA ALA A 90 3.19 -0.87 -7.74
C ALA A 90 2.62 -0.95 -6.32
N LEU A 91 3.41 -0.50 -5.35
CA LEU A 91 2.98 -0.37 -3.95
C LEU A 91 2.63 1.08 -3.67
N ALA A 92 1.47 1.31 -3.08
CA ALA A 92 1.11 2.59 -2.47
C ALA A 92 0.91 2.38 -0.97
N ILE A 93 1.17 3.40 -0.17
CA ILE A 93 1.14 3.25 1.29
C ILE A 93 0.29 4.34 1.93
N VAL A 94 -0.64 3.92 2.78
CA VAL A 94 -1.34 4.80 3.72
C VAL A 94 -0.96 4.34 5.12
N PRO A 95 -0.09 5.10 5.81
CA PRO A 95 0.45 4.69 7.11
C PRO A 95 -0.56 4.94 8.22
N VAL A 96 -1.01 3.88 8.88
CA VAL A 96 -1.92 3.96 10.03
C VAL A 96 -1.43 3.19 11.24
N GLY A 97 -0.22 2.67 11.18
CA GLY A 97 0.42 2.02 12.32
C GLY A 97 1.15 3.01 13.23
N SER A 98 1.86 2.50 14.20
CA SER A 98 2.61 3.33 15.15
C SER A 98 3.98 3.77 14.63
N GLY A 99 4.66 2.91 13.88
CA GLY A 99 6.00 3.22 13.37
C GLY A 99 6.00 3.83 11.97
N ASN A 100 5.51 3.06 11.02
CA ASN A 100 5.40 3.48 9.60
C ASN A 100 6.75 3.87 8.99
N GLY A 101 7.77 3.02 9.23
CA GLY A 101 9.14 3.34 8.85
C GLY A 101 9.34 3.58 7.37
N LEU A 102 8.81 2.72 6.51
CA LEU A 102 8.95 2.90 5.07
C LEU A 102 8.25 4.17 4.59
N ALA A 103 7.02 4.42 5.07
CA ALA A 103 6.29 5.62 4.70
C ALA A 103 7.05 6.89 5.10
N ARG A 104 7.63 6.90 6.29
CA ARG A 104 8.45 8.04 6.76
C ARG A 104 9.71 8.22 5.90
N HIS A 105 10.37 7.13 5.55
CA HIS A 105 11.54 7.18 4.68
C HIS A 105 11.21 7.75 3.30
N LEU A 106 10.05 7.40 2.77
CA LEU A 106 9.59 7.89 1.46
C LEU A 106 8.96 9.29 1.52
N GLY A 107 8.84 9.88 2.71
CA GLY A 107 8.23 11.19 2.86
C GLY A 107 6.71 11.20 2.70
N ILE A 108 6.06 10.05 2.89
CA ILE A 108 4.61 9.95 2.82
C ILE A 108 4.01 10.51 4.11
N SER A 109 2.99 11.33 3.97
CA SER A 109 2.32 11.95 5.12
C SER A 109 1.68 10.90 6.04
N MET A 110 1.74 11.14 7.34
CA MET A 110 1.03 10.35 8.34
C MET A 110 -0.47 10.69 8.40
N ASP A 111 -0.89 11.73 7.70
CA ASP A 111 -2.30 12.05 7.52
C ASP A 111 -2.86 11.22 6.38
N VAL A 112 -3.92 10.45 6.66
CA VAL A 112 -4.50 9.51 5.69
C VAL A 112 -4.95 10.21 4.42
N ARG A 113 -5.64 11.33 4.55
CA ARG A 113 -6.12 12.09 3.39
C ARG A 113 -4.96 12.54 2.51
N LYS A 114 -3.92 13.10 3.10
CA LYS A 114 -2.75 13.57 2.35
C LYS A 114 -1.99 12.42 1.69
N ALA A 115 -1.89 11.28 2.35
CA ALA A 115 -1.28 10.09 1.78
C ALA A 115 -2.06 9.60 0.55
N LEU A 116 -3.38 9.66 0.60
CA LEU A 116 -4.23 9.30 -0.53
C LEU A 116 -4.12 10.31 -1.69
N GLU A 117 -3.99 11.59 -1.38
CA GLU A 117 -3.83 12.64 -2.40
C GLU A 117 -2.57 12.43 -3.25
N ILE A 118 -1.50 11.92 -2.64
CA ILE A 118 -0.25 11.63 -3.36
C ILE A 118 -0.49 10.64 -4.50
N ILE A 119 -1.39 9.69 -4.32
CA ILE A 119 -1.69 8.66 -5.32
C ILE A 119 -2.26 9.31 -6.59
N ASN A 120 -3.06 10.35 -6.47
CA ASN A 120 -3.62 11.06 -7.62
C ASN A 120 -2.56 11.69 -8.50
N ASP A 121 -1.41 12.07 -7.95
CA ASP A 121 -0.28 12.62 -8.70
C ASP A 121 0.53 11.56 -9.44
N GLY A 122 0.42 10.32 -9.01
CA GLY A 122 0.84 9.16 -9.78
C GLY A 122 2.30 8.99 -10.10
N GLN A 123 3.21 9.48 -9.27
CA GLN A 123 4.63 9.23 -9.47
C GLN A 123 5.02 7.87 -8.89
N ILE A 124 5.52 6.99 -9.76
CA ILE A 124 6.05 5.70 -9.35
C ILE A 124 7.56 5.79 -9.36
N VAL A 125 8.19 5.39 -8.26
CA VAL A 125 9.64 5.36 -8.13
C VAL A 125 10.09 3.94 -7.79
N ASP A 126 11.29 3.59 -8.20
CA ASP A 126 11.87 2.32 -7.84
C ASP A 126 12.33 2.37 -6.38
N LEU A 127 12.12 1.28 -5.68
CA LEU A 127 12.46 1.14 -4.27
C LEU A 127 13.40 -0.03 -4.07
N ASP A 128 14.56 0.24 -3.49
CA ASP A 128 15.47 -0.81 -3.08
C ASP A 128 14.95 -1.49 -1.83
N TYR A 129 15.27 -2.77 -1.72
CA TYR A 129 14.97 -3.54 -0.52
C TYR A 129 16.20 -4.29 -0.03
N CYS A 130 16.19 -4.66 1.23
CA CYS A 130 17.28 -5.41 1.84
C CYS A 130 16.85 -6.84 2.12
N THR A 131 17.82 -7.71 2.31
CA THR A 131 17.54 -9.07 2.74
C THR A 131 18.26 -9.39 4.05
N ALA A 132 17.60 -10.13 4.91
CA ALA A 132 18.19 -10.66 6.12
C ALA A 132 17.84 -12.16 6.17
N ASN A 133 18.85 -13.03 6.20
CA ASN A 133 18.67 -14.47 6.13
C ASN A 133 17.78 -14.88 4.94
N ASP A 134 18.04 -14.30 3.77
CA ASP A 134 17.31 -14.52 2.52
C ASP A 134 15.85 -14.07 2.55
N ARG A 135 15.46 -13.29 3.56
CA ARG A 135 14.13 -12.73 3.65
C ARG A 135 14.16 -11.24 3.32
N PRO A 136 13.41 -10.81 2.32
CA PRO A 136 13.37 -9.39 1.99
C PRO A 136 12.64 -8.58 3.05
N PHE A 137 13.10 -7.37 3.29
CA PHE A 137 12.42 -6.41 4.14
C PHE A 137 12.56 -5.00 3.56
N PHE A 138 11.56 -4.18 3.83
CA PHE A 138 11.43 -2.84 3.27
C PHE A 138 11.38 -1.77 4.34
N CYS A 139 10.99 -2.15 5.53
CA CYS A 139 10.91 -1.20 6.62
C CYS A 139 12.26 -1.01 7.24
N THR A 140 12.44 0.12 7.80
CA THR A 140 13.63 0.46 8.48
C THR A 140 13.88 -0.48 9.60
N CYS A 141 14.68 -1.42 9.30
CA CYS A 141 15.19 -2.21 10.33
C CYS A 141 16.26 -1.40 10.97
N GLY A 142 15.96 -0.96 11.90
CA GLY A 142 16.86 -0.23 12.49
C GLY A 142 17.64 0.66 11.73
N ASP A 143 17.47 0.89 11.38
CA ASP A 143 18.21 1.68 11.17
C ASP A 143 18.34 2.39 12.14
N ARG A 144 17.87 2.12 12.73
CA ARG A 144 18.08 2.56 13.60
C ARG A 144 19.10 2.25 14.25
N LYS A 145 19.28 1.79 14.29
CA LYS A 145 20.17 1.65 14.77
C LYS A 145 20.99 1.62 14.27
N SER A 146 20.63 1.51 13.53
CA SER A 146 21.42 1.51 13.03
C SER A 146 22.13 2.18 13.08
N VAL A 147 21.70 2.33 13.11
CA VAL A 147 22.30 2.92 13.15
C VAL A 147 22.99 3.20 13.95
N VAL A 148 22.91 2.84 14.41
CA VAL A 148 23.50 3.21 15.21
C VAL A 148 24.45 3.32 15.38
#